data_cdb59221f4328c1a5805616a73f579b9
#
_entry.id   cdb59221f4328c1a5805616a73f579b9
#
_cell.length_a   1.000
_cell.length_b   1.000
_cell.length_c   1.000
_cell.angle_alpha   90.00
_cell.angle_beta   90.00
_cell.angle_gamma   90.00
#
_symmetry.space_group_name_H-M   'P 1'
#
loop_
_entity.id
_entity.type
_entity.pdbx_description
1 polymer ?
#
loop_
_entity_poly.entity_id
_entity_poly.type
_entity_poly.pdbx_seq_one_letter_code
_entity_poly.pdbx_strand_id
1 'polypeptide(L)'
;MAVAKASALVLAAATLFTSCGSGSKPAAGASNKVRVGYIGLTCEAPIFTAYEKGFFKEEGLDVTLVKCEWANYKDVLALGGFDVTHHLIMYFLKPIEQGLDVKFTGGIHRGCLRVQALTNGKINSIADLRGKRIGVPGMGTPPFIFANRVLGAHGIDPGKEISWLVFPAGELGLALQKGEVDAVADSEPIGSLLLADGKIKNVADQATDAPYKDEYCCAVLVNGKFLAANPKAAAAATRALLKGAKWVEKNPAAAARMSVEKKYLASNPELNTVAIGNLKYAPSVSGAETAVKSAAAEMKRAGMLSSTTDVDDLAKRAFVHFDDVTDAWLNSLQVETVAGGQVPPDEPERLRAELAATKGEPSCGLACCLADPAASKLASTGAHK
;
A
#
# COMPACT_ATOMS: atom_id res chain seq x y z
N MET A 1 -89.82 38.47 43.05
CA MET A 1 -89.24 38.80 41.77
C MET A 1 -87.86 39.38 42.05
N ALA A 2 -86.83 38.58 41.92
CA ALA A 2 -85.49 38.96 42.23
C ALA A 2 -84.65 38.87 40.94
N VAL A 3 -84.03 39.98 40.63
CA VAL A 3 -83.13 40.11 39.47
C VAL A 3 -81.66 39.89 40.01
N ALA A 4 -81.03 38.82 39.58
CA ALA A 4 -79.68 38.58 39.91
C ALA A 4 -78.73 39.24 38.93
N LYS A 5 -77.79 40.05 39.42
CA LYS A 5 -76.73 40.67 38.65
C LYS A 5 -75.57 39.67 38.59
N ALA A 6 -75.21 39.27 37.34
CA ALA A 6 -73.99 38.44 37.07
C ALA A 6 -72.80 39.37 36.80
N SER A 7 -71.75 39.25 37.62
CA SER A 7 -70.47 39.94 37.39
C SER A 7 -69.62 39.09 36.50
N ALA A 8 -69.19 39.63 35.35
CA ALA A 8 -68.23 38.95 34.43
C ALA A 8 -66.81 39.17 34.93
N LEU A 9 -66.15 38.13 35.23
CA LEU A 9 -64.67 38.05 35.55
C LEU A 9 -63.91 37.89 34.24
N VAL A 10 -63.20 38.92 33.84
CA VAL A 10 -62.29 38.81 32.64
C VAL A 10 -61.01 38.18 33.08
N LEU A 11 -60.77 36.90 32.67
CA LEU A 11 -59.51 36.22 32.84
C LEU A 11 -58.57 36.55 31.66
N ALA A 12 -57.53 37.33 31.92
CA ALA A 12 -56.47 37.57 30.98
C ALA A 12 -55.55 36.33 30.88
N ALA A 13 -55.67 35.56 29.78
CA ALA A 13 -54.76 34.45 29.47
C ALA A 13 -53.46 35.00 28.90
N ALA A 14 -52.37 34.98 29.67
CA ALA A 14 -51.04 35.24 29.21
C ALA A 14 -50.55 34.03 28.40
N THR A 15 -50.50 34.13 27.08
CA THR A 15 -49.89 33.14 26.20
C THR A 15 -48.38 33.28 26.29
N LEU A 16 -47.75 32.36 27.00
CA LEU A 16 -46.31 32.10 26.97
C LEU A 16 -45.99 31.46 25.62
N PHE A 17 -45.45 32.25 24.67
CA PHE A 17 -44.77 31.71 23.50
C PHE A 17 -43.46 31.04 23.96
N THR A 18 -43.48 29.73 24.17
CA THR A 18 -42.27 28.89 24.24
C THR A 18 -41.69 28.90 22.82
N SER A 19 -40.68 29.72 22.60
CA SER A 19 -39.79 29.65 21.45
C SER A 19 -39.09 28.28 21.50
N CYS A 20 -39.54 27.33 20.67
CA CYS A 20 -38.75 26.16 20.34
C CYS A 20 -37.49 26.62 19.62
N GLY A 21 -36.44 26.89 20.38
CA GLY A 21 -35.11 26.98 19.83
C GLY A 21 -34.81 25.67 19.14
N SER A 22 -34.77 25.68 17.81
CA SER A 22 -34.15 24.63 17.02
C SER A 22 -32.69 24.52 17.49
N GLY A 23 -32.46 23.66 18.47
CA GLY A 23 -31.15 23.24 18.86
C GLY A 23 -30.53 22.56 17.64
N SER A 24 -29.71 23.31 16.90
CA SER A 24 -28.76 22.74 15.97
C SER A 24 -27.99 21.71 16.77
N LYS A 25 -28.15 20.41 16.42
CA LYS A 25 -27.26 19.37 16.92
C LYS A 25 -25.83 19.90 16.77
N PRO A 26 -24.98 19.84 17.82
CA PRO A 26 -23.58 20.16 17.65
C PRO A 26 -23.09 19.34 16.47
N ALA A 27 -22.50 19.96 15.47
CA ALA A 27 -21.77 19.26 14.44
C ALA A 27 -20.84 18.31 15.17
N ALA A 28 -20.96 17.00 14.89
CA ALA A 28 -20.12 15.99 15.51
C ALA A 28 -18.67 16.49 15.35
N GLY A 29 -18.01 16.77 16.47
CA GLY A 29 -16.66 17.31 16.46
C GLY A 29 -15.80 16.42 15.57
N ALA A 30 -15.05 17.01 14.64
CA ALA A 30 -14.21 16.29 13.71
C ALA A 30 -13.35 15.29 14.51
N SER A 31 -13.49 14.00 14.21
CA SER A 31 -12.77 12.96 14.92
C SER A 31 -11.29 13.05 14.55
N ASN A 32 -10.42 13.14 15.55
CA ASN A 32 -8.98 13.01 15.37
C ASN A 32 -8.51 11.54 15.36
N LYS A 33 -9.42 10.58 15.54
CA LYS A 33 -9.14 9.15 15.47
C LYS A 33 -9.06 8.71 14.03
N VAL A 34 -7.94 8.08 13.67
CA VAL A 34 -7.66 7.59 12.31
C VAL A 34 -7.16 6.16 12.39
N ARG A 35 -7.75 5.29 11.59
CA ARG A 35 -7.27 3.92 11.40
C ARG A 35 -6.42 3.86 10.14
N VAL A 36 -5.19 3.40 10.28
CA VAL A 36 -4.25 3.27 9.15
C VAL A 36 -4.05 1.80 8.85
N GLY A 37 -4.47 1.38 7.64
CA GLY A 37 -4.34 0.00 7.17
C GLY A 37 -2.94 -0.30 6.67
N TYR A 38 -2.46 -1.54 6.91
CA TYR A 38 -1.20 -2.05 6.37
C TYR A 38 -1.25 -3.58 6.21
N ILE A 39 -0.36 -4.14 5.40
CA ILE A 39 -0.21 -5.59 5.16
C ILE A 39 1.02 -6.14 5.89
N GLY A 40 2.10 -5.41 5.90
CA GLY A 40 3.41 -5.81 6.40
C GLY A 40 4.40 -6.02 5.25
N LEU A 41 4.55 -4.99 4.42
CA LEU A 41 5.46 -4.95 3.28
C LEU A 41 6.63 -4.01 3.56
N THR A 42 7.79 -4.27 2.96
CA THR A 42 8.96 -3.37 3.06
C THR A 42 8.61 -1.94 2.66
N CYS A 43 7.81 -1.79 1.59
CA CYS A 43 7.45 -0.47 1.07
C CYS A 43 6.56 0.35 2.01
N GLU A 44 5.90 -0.27 2.98
CA GLU A 44 5.04 0.39 3.98
C GLU A 44 5.82 1.03 5.14
N ALA A 45 7.16 1.02 5.12
CA ALA A 45 8.01 1.66 6.12
C ALA A 45 7.60 3.11 6.49
N PRO A 46 7.08 3.96 5.59
CA PRO A 46 6.55 5.29 5.97
C PRO A 46 5.39 5.25 6.96
N ILE A 47 4.51 4.23 6.90
CA ILE A 47 3.42 4.07 7.88
C ILE A 47 4.00 3.83 9.27
N PHE A 48 4.92 2.87 9.38
CA PHE A 48 5.55 2.48 10.64
C PHE A 48 6.40 3.61 11.20
N THR A 49 7.14 4.30 10.31
CA THR A 49 7.94 5.48 10.66
C THR A 49 7.07 6.62 11.19
N ALA A 50 5.97 6.94 10.51
CA ALA A 50 5.07 8.01 10.95
C ALA A 50 4.44 7.69 12.31
N TYR A 51 4.16 6.43 12.58
CA TYR A 51 3.62 5.98 13.86
C TYR A 51 4.68 6.03 14.98
N GLU A 52 5.84 5.39 14.79
CA GLU A 52 6.89 5.27 15.81
C GLU A 52 7.61 6.60 16.10
N LYS A 53 7.77 7.45 15.08
CA LYS A 53 8.36 8.79 15.24
C LYS A 53 7.36 9.83 15.75
N GLY A 54 6.10 9.47 15.88
CA GLY A 54 5.06 10.35 16.42
C GLY A 54 4.56 11.41 15.42
N PHE A 55 4.81 11.29 14.11
CA PHE A 55 4.37 12.28 13.12
C PHE A 55 2.86 12.41 13.05
N PHE A 56 2.12 11.32 13.28
CA PHE A 56 0.67 11.41 13.43
C PHE A 56 0.24 12.23 14.67
N LYS A 57 0.97 12.08 15.79
CA LYS A 57 0.70 12.86 17.01
C LYS A 57 1.02 14.34 16.84
N GLU A 58 2.09 14.66 16.09
CA GLU A 58 2.42 16.05 15.74
C GLU A 58 1.30 16.73 14.95
N GLU A 59 0.58 15.96 14.13
CA GLU A 59 -0.60 16.39 13.38
C GLU A 59 -1.89 16.35 14.22
N GLY A 60 -1.81 16.05 15.52
CA GLY A 60 -2.95 16.00 16.42
C GLY A 60 -3.83 14.76 16.25
N LEU A 61 -3.35 13.71 15.60
CA LEU A 61 -4.11 12.48 15.31
C LEU A 61 -3.86 11.39 16.37
N ASP A 62 -4.93 10.71 16.73
CA ASP A 62 -4.93 9.46 17.50
C ASP A 62 -5.06 8.29 16.53
N VAL A 63 -3.94 7.60 16.26
CA VAL A 63 -3.86 6.59 15.21
C VAL A 63 -3.85 5.18 15.76
N THR A 64 -4.67 4.31 15.16
CA THR A 64 -4.62 2.87 15.33
C THR A 64 -4.15 2.22 14.02
N LEU A 65 -3.11 1.39 14.08
CA LEU A 65 -2.67 0.59 12.94
C LEU A 65 -3.54 -0.66 12.81
N VAL A 66 -4.03 -0.95 11.60
CA VAL A 66 -4.91 -2.09 11.28
C VAL A 66 -4.19 -3.01 10.31
N LYS A 67 -3.73 -4.17 10.82
CA LYS A 67 -3.12 -5.19 9.96
C LYS A 67 -4.20 -5.90 9.15
N CYS A 68 -3.98 -6.04 7.86
CA CYS A 68 -4.89 -6.66 6.91
C CYS A 68 -4.17 -7.72 6.09
N GLU A 69 -4.95 -8.61 5.48
CA GLU A 69 -4.44 -9.58 4.52
C GLU A 69 -4.72 -9.13 3.07
N TRP A 70 -3.87 -9.55 2.13
CA TRP A 70 -4.04 -9.24 0.71
C TRP A 70 -5.44 -9.58 0.18
N ALA A 71 -5.96 -10.73 0.59
CA ALA A 71 -7.21 -11.27 0.05
C ALA A 71 -8.43 -10.36 0.30
N ASN A 72 -8.44 -9.64 1.43
CA ASN A 72 -9.60 -8.82 1.84
C ASN A 72 -9.29 -7.31 1.96
N TYR A 73 -8.08 -6.90 1.58
CA TYR A 73 -7.60 -5.53 1.82
C TYR A 73 -8.52 -4.44 1.24
N LYS A 74 -8.94 -4.60 -0.03
CA LYS A 74 -9.84 -3.67 -0.70
C LYS A 74 -11.22 -3.63 -0.05
N ASP A 75 -11.73 -4.80 0.34
CA ASP A 75 -13.06 -4.92 0.96
C ASP A 75 -13.07 -4.28 2.35
N VAL A 76 -12.02 -4.51 3.15
CA VAL A 76 -11.87 -3.87 4.46
C VAL A 76 -11.84 -2.34 4.32
N LEU A 77 -11.10 -1.80 3.35
CA LEU A 77 -11.09 -0.37 3.05
C LEU A 77 -12.47 0.13 2.60
N ALA A 78 -13.11 -0.56 1.66
CA ALA A 78 -14.40 -0.19 1.11
C ALA A 78 -15.51 -0.15 2.19
N LEU A 79 -15.46 -1.10 3.12
CA LEU A 79 -16.40 -1.20 4.25
C LEU A 79 -16.03 -0.24 5.41
N GLY A 80 -14.94 0.52 5.29
CA GLY A 80 -14.49 1.46 6.32
C GLY A 80 -13.84 0.77 7.52
N GLY A 81 -13.19 -0.36 7.33
CA GLY A 81 -12.39 -1.03 8.36
C GLY A 81 -11.12 -0.26 8.72
N PHE A 82 -10.60 0.54 7.78
CA PHE A 82 -9.59 1.56 8.01
C PHE A 82 -9.85 2.80 7.12
N ASP A 83 -9.20 3.92 7.43
CA ASP A 83 -9.52 5.23 6.90
C ASP A 83 -8.48 5.72 5.89
N VAL A 84 -7.21 5.42 6.16
CA VAL A 84 -6.05 5.87 5.38
C VAL A 84 -5.07 4.71 5.23
N THR A 85 -4.33 4.70 4.14
CA THR A 85 -3.21 3.80 3.93
C THR A 85 -2.17 4.39 2.98
N HIS A 86 -1.10 3.68 2.77
CA HIS A 86 -0.13 3.85 1.71
C HIS A 86 -0.16 2.58 0.86
N HIS A 87 -0.47 2.69 -0.44
CA HIS A 87 -0.64 1.50 -1.27
C HIS A 87 -0.35 1.75 -2.75
N LEU A 88 -0.24 0.65 -3.50
CA LEU A 88 0.08 0.69 -4.93
C LEU A 88 -1.04 1.33 -5.74
N ILE A 89 -0.67 2.30 -6.57
CA ILE A 89 -1.61 3.09 -7.40
C ILE A 89 -2.42 2.16 -8.32
N MET A 90 -1.74 1.31 -9.08
CA MET A 90 -2.39 0.45 -10.07
C MET A 90 -3.36 -0.57 -9.46
N TYR A 91 -3.20 -0.92 -8.19
CA TYR A 91 -4.10 -1.87 -7.50
C TYR A 91 -5.50 -1.30 -7.30
N PHE A 92 -5.63 0.02 -7.16
CA PHE A 92 -6.89 0.68 -6.90
C PHE A 92 -7.57 1.29 -8.13
N LEU A 93 -6.89 1.44 -9.27
CA LEU A 93 -7.47 2.09 -10.45
C LEU A 93 -8.70 1.34 -11.01
N LYS A 94 -8.64 0.00 -11.10
CA LYS A 94 -9.80 -0.79 -11.54
C LYS A 94 -10.96 -0.71 -10.54
N PRO A 95 -10.76 -0.88 -9.23
CA PRO A 95 -11.82 -0.62 -8.24
C PRO A 95 -12.41 0.78 -8.31
N ILE A 96 -11.59 1.84 -8.49
CA ILE A 96 -12.09 3.22 -8.64
C ILE A 96 -12.92 3.38 -9.91
N GLU A 97 -12.48 2.79 -11.03
CA GLU A 97 -13.29 2.72 -12.26
C GLU A 97 -14.67 2.11 -11.98
N GLN A 98 -14.73 1.08 -11.15
CA GLN A 98 -15.94 0.36 -10.76
C GLN A 98 -16.75 1.03 -9.64
N GLY A 99 -16.34 2.22 -9.20
CA GLY A 99 -17.09 3.03 -8.23
C GLY A 99 -16.59 2.96 -6.79
N LEU A 100 -15.45 2.33 -6.50
CA LEU A 100 -14.83 2.41 -5.18
C LEU A 100 -14.45 3.87 -4.88
N ASP A 101 -15.01 4.43 -3.82
CA ASP A 101 -14.74 5.80 -3.41
C ASP A 101 -13.52 5.87 -2.48
N VAL A 102 -12.36 6.01 -3.09
CA VAL A 102 -11.08 6.27 -2.43
C VAL A 102 -10.30 7.30 -3.24
N LYS A 103 -9.38 8.03 -2.58
CA LYS A 103 -8.61 9.10 -3.21
C LYS A 103 -7.13 8.96 -2.90
N PHE A 104 -6.30 9.05 -3.91
CA PHE A 104 -4.88 9.28 -3.75
C PHE A 104 -4.63 10.74 -3.38
N THR A 105 -3.59 11.00 -2.57
CA THR A 105 -3.31 12.35 -2.06
C THR A 105 -1.83 12.75 -2.15
N GLY A 106 -0.92 11.81 -2.34
CA GLY A 106 0.51 12.10 -2.47
C GLY A 106 1.34 10.84 -2.68
N GLY A 107 2.35 10.93 -3.53
CA GLY A 107 3.28 9.84 -3.85
C GLY A 107 4.30 9.59 -2.76
N ILE A 108 4.66 8.34 -2.59
CA ILE A 108 5.57 7.89 -1.54
C ILE A 108 6.91 7.44 -2.12
N HIS A 109 6.89 6.45 -3.01
CA HIS A 109 8.10 5.85 -3.57
C HIS A 109 7.90 5.31 -4.98
N ARG A 110 9.02 5.03 -5.65
CA ARG A 110 9.13 4.34 -6.95
C ARG A 110 9.77 2.98 -6.77
N GLY A 111 9.51 2.05 -7.72
CA GLY A 111 10.00 0.68 -7.65
C GLY A 111 9.23 -0.13 -6.61
N CYS A 112 9.20 -1.43 -6.74
CA CYS A 112 8.70 -2.43 -5.79
C CYS A 112 8.51 -3.79 -6.45
N LEU A 113 8.13 -3.82 -7.71
CA LEU A 113 7.61 -5.00 -8.40
C LEU A 113 8.61 -5.54 -9.40
N ARG A 114 8.66 -6.86 -9.53
CA ARG A 114 9.56 -7.55 -10.44
C ARG A 114 8.86 -8.68 -11.17
N VAL A 115 9.41 -9.02 -12.35
CA VAL A 115 9.21 -10.30 -13.01
C VAL A 115 10.58 -10.98 -13.05
N GLN A 116 10.67 -12.19 -12.53
CA GLN A 116 11.93 -12.88 -12.31
C GLN A 116 11.92 -14.29 -12.92
N ALA A 117 13.08 -14.76 -13.35
CA ALA A 117 13.28 -16.10 -13.91
C ALA A 117 14.62 -16.69 -13.48
N LEU A 118 14.82 -17.99 -13.73
CA LEU A 118 16.09 -18.66 -13.44
C LEU A 118 17.24 -18.07 -14.28
N THR A 119 18.40 -17.86 -13.67
CA THR A 119 19.61 -17.33 -14.33
C THR A 119 20.10 -18.25 -15.44
N ASN A 120 20.03 -19.57 -15.22
CA ASN A 120 20.43 -20.62 -16.18
C ASN A 120 19.26 -21.08 -17.09
N GLY A 121 18.09 -20.41 -17.00
CA GLY A 121 16.91 -20.72 -17.80
C GLY A 121 16.93 -20.09 -19.20
N LYS A 122 15.90 -20.38 -19.98
CA LYS A 122 15.75 -19.89 -21.37
C LYS A 122 15.12 -18.50 -21.45
N ILE A 123 14.62 -17.96 -20.32
CA ILE A 123 13.94 -16.65 -20.28
C ILE A 123 15.00 -15.57 -20.02
N ASN A 124 15.25 -14.72 -21.00
CA ASN A 124 16.23 -13.64 -20.93
C ASN A 124 15.60 -12.26 -21.19
N SER A 125 14.38 -12.24 -21.73
CA SER A 125 13.63 -11.03 -22.06
C SER A 125 12.14 -11.23 -21.80
N ILE A 126 11.38 -10.14 -21.84
CA ILE A 126 9.92 -10.20 -21.76
C ILE A 126 9.32 -11.00 -22.90
N ALA A 127 9.89 -10.94 -24.10
CA ALA A 127 9.41 -11.68 -25.27
C ALA A 127 9.44 -13.20 -25.05
N ASP A 128 10.39 -13.70 -24.26
CA ASP A 128 10.53 -15.13 -23.95
C ASP A 128 9.42 -15.65 -23.01
N LEU A 129 8.64 -14.75 -22.41
CA LEU A 129 7.51 -15.11 -21.54
C LEU A 129 6.27 -15.56 -22.31
N ARG A 130 6.22 -15.37 -23.63
CA ARG A 130 5.09 -15.82 -24.48
C ARG A 130 4.86 -17.32 -24.34
N GLY A 131 3.64 -17.72 -24.03
CA GLY A 131 3.24 -19.11 -23.82
C GLY A 131 3.78 -19.74 -22.52
N LYS A 132 4.28 -18.93 -21.56
CA LYS A 132 4.88 -19.42 -20.32
C LYS A 132 3.91 -19.42 -19.15
N ARG A 133 4.29 -20.18 -18.13
CA ARG A 133 3.63 -20.23 -16.82
C ARG A 133 4.26 -19.18 -15.92
N ILE A 134 3.46 -18.27 -15.37
CA ILE A 134 3.95 -17.23 -14.45
C ILE A 134 3.28 -17.41 -13.08
N GLY A 135 4.09 -17.60 -12.05
CA GLY A 135 3.65 -17.66 -10.66
C GLY A 135 3.42 -16.26 -10.09
N VAL A 136 2.31 -16.08 -9.37
CA VAL A 136 1.94 -14.82 -8.71
C VAL A 136 1.39 -15.10 -7.31
N PRO A 137 1.45 -14.14 -6.36
CA PRO A 137 0.88 -14.32 -5.02
C PRO A 137 -0.66 -14.30 -5.00
N GLY A 138 -1.28 -13.90 -6.10
CA GLY A 138 -2.74 -13.86 -6.27
C GLY A 138 -3.15 -13.14 -7.55
N MET A 139 -4.29 -13.52 -8.10
CA MET A 139 -4.88 -12.83 -9.23
C MET A 139 -5.33 -11.42 -8.81
N GLY A 140 -5.05 -10.42 -9.65
CA GLY A 140 -5.39 -9.02 -9.37
C GLY A 140 -4.51 -8.36 -8.31
N THR A 141 -3.48 -9.04 -7.76
CA THR A 141 -2.49 -8.42 -6.88
C THR A 141 -1.54 -7.52 -7.67
N PRO A 142 -0.83 -6.58 -7.02
CA PRO A 142 0.11 -5.69 -7.69
C PRO A 142 1.18 -6.39 -8.55
N PRO A 143 1.83 -7.47 -8.11
CA PRO A 143 2.75 -8.22 -8.98
C PRO A 143 2.09 -8.74 -10.25
N PHE A 144 0.89 -9.31 -10.14
CA PHE A 144 0.10 -9.74 -11.30
C PHE A 144 -0.18 -8.56 -12.25
N ILE A 145 -0.61 -7.41 -11.70
CA ILE A 145 -0.94 -6.22 -12.50
C ILE A 145 0.31 -5.68 -13.21
N PHE A 146 1.44 -5.59 -12.51
CA PHE A 146 2.70 -5.14 -13.11
C PHE A 146 3.14 -6.06 -14.25
N ALA A 147 3.14 -7.37 -14.03
CA ALA A 147 3.48 -8.34 -15.08
C ALA A 147 2.55 -8.21 -16.31
N ASN A 148 1.23 -8.02 -16.11
CA ASN A 148 0.30 -7.74 -17.20
C ASN A 148 0.65 -6.47 -17.99
N ARG A 149 1.01 -5.37 -17.29
CA ARG A 149 1.45 -4.13 -17.95
C ARG A 149 2.68 -4.37 -18.81
N VAL A 150 3.69 -5.02 -18.24
CA VAL A 150 4.96 -5.32 -18.94
C VAL A 150 4.72 -6.19 -20.16
N LEU A 151 3.94 -7.27 -20.01
CA LEU A 151 3.59 -8.16 -21.13
C LEU A 151 2.83 -7.42 -22.23
N GLY A 152 1.79 -6.67 -21.86
CA GLY A 152 0.98 -5.89 -22.82
C GLY A 152 1.80 -4.83 -23.56
N ALA A 153 2.76 -4.18 -22.90
CA ALA A 153 3.68 -3.22 -23.53
C ALA A 153 4.58 -3.88 -24.59
N HIS A 154 4.80 -5.20 -24.50
CA HIS A 154 5.58 -6.01 -25.43
C HIS A 154 4.72 -6.81 -26.42
N GLY A 155 3.42 -6.50 -26.53
CA GLY A 155 2.51 -7.14 -27.48
C GLY A 155 2.18 -8.59 -27.14
N ILE A 156 2.27 -8.98 -25.87
CA ILE A 156 1.84 -10.29 -25.36
C ILE A 156 0.49 -10.09 -24.67
N ASP A 157 -0.54 -10.84 -25.10
CA ASP A 157 -1.86 -10.82 -24.47
C ASP A 157 -1.80 -11.64 -23.15
N PRO A 158 -1.82 -11.00 -21.96
CA PRO A 158 -1.66 -11.72 -20.71
C PRO A 158 -2.80 -12.69 -20.41
N GLY A 159 -3.99 -12.45 -20.99
CA GLY A 159 -5.17 -13.27 -20.79
C GLY A 159 -5.22 -14.50 -21.67
N LYS A 160 -4.50 -14.49 -22.80
CA LYS A 160 -4.53 -15.59 -23.79
C LYS A 160 -3.22 -16.36 -23.90
N GLU A 161 -2.10 -15.66 -23.71
CA GLU A 161 -0.78 -16.20 -23.99
C GLU A 161 0.02 -16.57 -22.75
N ILE A 162 -0.52 -16.31 -21.53
CA ILE A 162 0.13 -16.63 -20.26
C ILE A 162 -0.74 -17.60 -19.43
N SER A 163 -0.09 -18.60 -18.86
CA SER A 163 -0.72 -19.46 -17.86
C SER A 163 -0.38 -18.94 -16.45
N TRP A 164 -1.35 -18.31 -15.79
CA TRP A 164 -1.16 -17.79 -14.43
C TRP A 164 -1.37 -18.86 -13.37
N LEU A 165 -0.43 -18.97 -12.43
CA LEU A 165 -0.49 -19.92 -11.31
C LEU A 165 -0.32 -19.15 -10.00
N VAL A 166 -1.15 -19.49 -9.00
CA VAL A 166 -1.14 -18.81 -7.70
C VAL A 166 -0.38 -19.65 -6.69
N PHE A 167 0.59 -19.02 -6.02
CA PHE A 167 1.37 -19.60 -4.93
C PHE A 167 1.46 -18.58 -3.78
N PRO A 168 1.53 -19.02 -2.52
CA PRO A 168 1.95 -18.12 -1.45
C PRO A 168 3.25 -17.41 -1.81
N ALA A 169 3.36 -16.12 -1.48
CA ALA A 169 4.51 -15.30 -1.90
C ALA A 169 5.87 -15.93 -1.50
N GLY A 170 5.96 -16.51 -0.30
CA GLY A 170 7.17 -17.21 0.17
C GLY A 170 7.50 -18.50 -0.58
N GLU A 171 6.57 -19.06 -1.35
CA GLU A 171 6.76 -20.31 -2.11
C GLU A 171 7.09 -20.08 -3.59
N LEU A 172 6.97 -18.85 -4.09
CA LEU A 172 7.22 -18.52 -5.50
C LEU A 172 8.61 -18.96 -5.98
N GLY A 173 9.63 -18.72 -5.16
CA GLY A 173 11.00 -19.12 -5.50
C GLY A 173 11.18 -20.63 -5.59
N LEU A 174 10.51 -21.39 -4.73
CA LEU A 174 10.54 -22.85 -4.75
C LEU A 174 9.81 -23.40 -5.98
N ALA A 175 8.64 -22.87 -6.30
CA ALA A 175 7.87 -23.22 -7.49
C ALA A 175 8.68 -22.99 -8.78
N LEU A 176 9.41 -21.85 -8.85
CA LEU A 176 10.31 -21.56 -9.96
C LEU A 176 11.48 -22.55 -10.05
N GLN A 177 12.13 -22.86 -8.92
CA GLN A 177 13.26 -23.80 -8.89
C GLN A 177 12.85 -25.24 -9.22
N LYS A 178 11.64 -25.67 -8.86
CA LYS A 178 11.08 -26.98 -9.23
C LYS A 178 10.55 -27.04 -10.67
N GLY A 179 10.51 -25.91 -11.39
CA GLY A 179 9.96 -25.86 -12.73
C GLY A 179 8.43 -25.99 -12.79
N GLU A 180 7.73 -25.72 -11.68
CA GLU A 180 6.27 -25.65 -11.65
C GLU A 180 5.77 -24.41 -12.41
N VAL A 181 6.58 -23.33 -12.39
CA VAL A 181 6.44 -22.12 -13.20
C VAL A 181 7.73 -21.80 -13.93
N ASP A 182 7.63 -21.02 -15.00
CA ASP A 182 8.77 -20.62 -15.84
C ASP A 182 9.33 -19.25 -15.42
N ALA A 183 8.47 -18.41 -14.82
CA ALA A 183 8.81 -17.12 -14.23
C ALA A 183 7.90 -16.86 -13.02
N VAL A 184 8.26 -15.85 -12.22
CA VAL A 184 7.42 -15.36 -11.11
C VAL A 184 7.29 -13.85 -11.18
N ALA A 185 6.18 -13.32 -10.68
CA ALA A 185 6.04 -11.89 -10.43
C ALA A 185 5.80 -11.67 -8.93
N ASP A 186 6.57 -10.77 -8.34
CA ASP A 186 6.60 -10.54 -6.90
C ASP A 186 6.86 -9.07 -6.51
N SER A 187 6.92 -8.83 -5.21
CA SER A 187 7.21 -7.54 -4.60
C SER A 187 8.25 -7.69 -3.48
N GLU A 188 8.74 -6.56 -2.94
CA GLU A 188 9.65 -6.59 -1.80
C GLU A 188 8.95 -7.02 -0.49
N PRO A 189 9.61 -7.83 0.37
CA PRO A 189 11.02 -8.25 0.32
C PRO A 189 11.32 -9.50 -0.52
N ILE A 190 10.32 -10.18 -1.09
CA ILE A 190 10.49 -11.47 -1.80
C ILE A 190 11.43 -11.31 -2.99
N GLY A 191 11.26 -10.25 -3.80
CA GLY A 191 12.10 -10.02 -4.97
C GLY A 191 13.59 -9.95 -4.65
N SER A 192 13.95 -9.28 -3.56
CA SER A 192 15.34 -9.22 -3.08
C SER A 192 15.83 -10.56 -2.55
N LEU A 193 14.99 -11.29 -1.81
CA LEU A 193 15.32 -12.62 -1.31
C LEU A 193 15.64 -13.60 -2.46
N LEU A 194 14.83 -13.57 -3.52
CA LEU A 194 15.03 -14.45 -4.68
C LEU A 194 16.35 -14.12 -5.42
N LEU A 195 16.71 -12.84 -5.53
CA LEU A 195 17.96 -12.42 -6.15
C LEU A 195 19.21 -12.81 -5.31
N ALA A 196 19.08 -12.82 -3.99
CA ALA A 196 20.20 -13.05 -3.09
C ALA A 196 20.83 -14.44 -3.27
N ASP A 197 20.09 -15.45 -3.70
CA ASP A 197 20.61 -16.80 -4.00
C ASP A 197 21.46 -16.86 -5.29
N GLY A 198 21.44 -15.84 -6.14
CA GLY A 198 22.20 -15.78 -7.40
C GLY A 198 21.67 -16.70 -8.51
N LYS A 199 20.66 -17.52 -8.23
CA LYS A 199 20.05 -18.46 -9.20
C LYS A 199 18.91 -17.83 -9.99
N ILE A 200 18.44 -16.66 -9.56
CA ILE A 200 17.30 -15.95 -10.14
C ILE A 200 17.78 -14.57 -10.58
N LYS A 201 17.22 -14.09 -11.69
CA LYS A 201 17.49 -12.76 -12.27
C LYS A 201 16.19 -12.03 -12.55
N ASN A 202 16.27 -10.70 -12.61
CA ASN A 202 15.16 -9.87 -13.09
C ASN A 202 15.03 -10.01 -14.62
N VAL A 203 13.78 -10.17 -15.06
CA VAL A 203 13.36 -10.08 -16.48
C VAL A 203 12.69 -8.73 -16.70
N ALA A 204 12.00 -8.21 -15.68
CA ALA A 204 11.55 -6.83 -15.57
C ALA A 204 11.66 -6.36 -14.13
N ASP A 205 12.05 -5.10 -13.95
CA ASP A 205 12.20 -4.47 -12.63
C ASP A 205 11.62 -3.06 -12.66
N GLN A 206 10.59 -2.81 -11.87
CA GLN A 206 9.95 -1.51 -11.77
C GLN A 206 10.90 -0.41 -11.25
N ALA A 207 11.96 -0.78 -10.52
CA ALA A 207 12.90 0.19 -9.95
C ALA A 207 13.94 0.70 -10.96
N THR A 208 14.22 -0.08 -12.01
CA THR A 208 15.33 0.19 -12.94
C THR A 208 14.91 0.37 -14.39
N ASP A 209 13.80 -0.23 -14.82
CA ASP A 209 13.42 -0.30 -16.22
C ASP A 209 12.55 0.89 -16.64
N ALA A 210 12.88 1.50 -17.77
CA ALA A 210 12.01 2.50 -18.36
C ALA A 210 10.75 1.85 -18.98
N PRO A 211 9.59 2.50 -18.92
CA PRO A 211 9.32 3.81 -18.29
C PRO A 211 9.07 3.74 -16.78
N TYR A 212 8.93 2.54 -16.20
CA TYR A 212 8.40 2.28 -14.85
C TYR A 212 9.25 2.88 -13.73
N LYS A 213 10.59 2.99 -13.92
CA LYS A 213 11.52 3.51 -12.90
C LYS A 213 11.26 4.97 -12.50
N ASP A 214 10.57 5.71 -13.36
CA ASP A 214 10.28 7.13 -13.16
C ASP A 214 8.84 7.34 -12.63
N GLU A 215 8.06 6.27 -12.50
CA GLU A 215 6.70 6.30 -12.01
C GLU A 215 6.60 6.02 -10.51
N TYR A 216 5.70 6.74 -9.83
CA TYR A 216 5.33 6.37 -8.46
C TYR A 216 4.58 5.05 -8.46
N CYS A 217 5.12 4.10 -7.72
CA CYS A 217 4.48 2.81 -7.46
C CYS A 217 3.35 2.99 -6.46
N CYS A 218 3.66 3.64 -5.32
CA CYS A 218 2.78 3.77 -4.19
C CYS A 218 2.49 5.23 -3.84
N ALA A 219 1.29 5.45 -3.34
CA ALA A 219 0.80 6.75 -2.88
C ALA A 219 -0.06 6.59 -1.62
N VAL A 220 -0.21 7.67 -0.87
CA VAL A 220 -1.19 7.76 0.21
C VAL A 220 -2.59 7.65 -0.39
N LEU A 221 -3.43 6.83 0.21
CA LEU A 221 -4.80 6.55 -0.19
C LEU A 221 -5.74 6.79 0.99
N VAL A 222 -6.82 7.52 0.76
CA VAL A 222 -7.82 7.89 1.77
C VAL A 222 -9.19 7.36 1.36
N ASN A 223 -9.92 6.77 2.31
CA ASN A 223 -11.32 6.37 2.12
C ASN A 223 -12.18 7.61 1.88
N GLY A 224 -13.03 7.60 0.83
CA GLY A 224 -13.83 8.76 0.42
C GLY A 224 -14.85 9.18 1.47
N LYS A 225 -15.49 8.24 2.17
CA LYS A 225 -16.42 8.56 3.25
C LYS A 225 -15.72 9.22 4.43
N PHE A 226 -14.53 8.72 4.79
CA PHE A 226 -13.70 9.34 5.83
C PHE A 226 -13.27 10.76 5.42
N LEU A 227 -12.78 10.91 4.18
CA LEU A 227 -12.38 12.20 3.62
C LEU A 227 -13.54 13.23 3.66
N ALA A 228 -14.74 12.83 3.24
CA ALA A 228 -15.90 13.70 3.25
C ALA A 228 -16.33 14.12 4.67
N ALA A 229 -16.24 13.21 5.63
CA ALA A 229 -16.59 13.45 7.03
C ALA A 229 -15.52 14.21 7.82
N ASN A 230 -14.23 13.98 7.50
CA ASN A 230 -13.08 14.46 8.27
C ASN A 230 -11.95 14.99 7.36
N PRO A 231 -12.18 15.99 6.51
CA PRO A 231 -11.20 16.45 5.51
C PRO A 231 -9.88 16.94 6.16
N LYS A 232 -9.97 17.59 7.32
CA LYS A 232 -8.80 18.05 8.07
C LYS A 232 -7.94 16.88 8.60
N ALA A 233 -8.59 15.83 9.11
CA ALA A 233 -7.88 14.65 9.58
C ALA A 233 -7.26 13.85 8.41
N ALA A 234 -7.91 13.83 7.26
CA ALA A 234 -7.38 13.22 6.04
C ALA A 234 -6.12 13.95 5.53
N ALA A 235 -6.14 15.30 5.51
CA ALA A 235 -4.98 16.12 5.17
C ALA A 235 -3.83 15.91 6.19
N ALA A 236 -4.14 15.92 7.48
CA ALA A 236 -3.17 15.68 8.55
C ALA A 236 -2.52 14.28 8.46
N ALA A 237 -3.31 13.24 8.18
CA ALA A 237 -2.79 11.88 7.98
C ALA A 237 -1.90 11.80 6.73
N THR A 238 -2.27 12.51 5.66
CA THR A 238 -1.44 12.60 4.45
C THR A 238 -0.10 13.27 4.75
N ARG A 239 -0.09 14.39 5.49
CA ARG A 239 1.16 15.06 5.91
C ARG A 239 2.05 14.16 6.75
N ALA A 240 1.47 13.46 7.73
CA ALA A 240 2.22 12.53 8.57
C ALA A 240 2.88 11.42 7.77
N LEU A 241 2.17 10.80 6.81
CA LEU A 241 2.70 9.74 5.96
C LEU A 241 3.76 10.24 4.99
N LEU A 242 3.58 11.43 4.39
CA LEU A 242 4.56 12.03 3.50
C LEU A 242 5.84 12.46 4.27
N LYS A 243 5.68 12.95 5.51
CA LYS A 243 6.83 13.21 6.42
C LYS A 243 7.52 11.91 6.79
N GLY A 244 6.77 10.82 7.04
CA GLY A 244 7.31 9.48 7.23
C GLY A 244 8.13 9.01 6.03
N ALA A 245 7.62 9.21 4.82
CA ALA A 245 8.33 8.89 3.58
C ALA A 245 9.63 9.73 3.42
N LYS A 246 9.59 11.01 3.80
CA LYS A 246 10.77 11.89 3.80
C LYS A 246 11.83 11.42 4.79
N TRP A 247 11.40 10.92 5.94
CA TRP A 247 12.33 10.36 6.93
C TRP A 247 12.95 9.05 6.42
N VAL A 248 12.15 8.17 5.78
CA VAL A 248 12.64 6.93 5.16
C VAL A 248 13.63 7.21 4.04
N GLU A 249 13.39 8.23 3.21
CA GLU A 249 14.33 8.68 2.17
C GLU A 249 15.73 8.97 2.76
N LYS A 250 15.79 9.57 3.96
CA LYS A 250 17.03 9.90 4.66
C LYS A 250 17.61 8.73 5.46
N ASN A 251 16.77 7.78 5.88
CA ASN A 251 17.15 6.74 6.83
C ASN A 251 16.60 5.35 6.45
N PRO A 252 16.78 4.88 5.20
CA PRO A 252 16.14 3.66 4.72
C PRO A 252 16.50 2.43 5.56
N ALA A 253 17.79 2.23 5.91
CA ALA A 253 18.20 1.07 6.70
C ALA A 253 17.65 1.11 8.13
N ALA A 254 17.57 2.28 8.76
CA ALA A 254 16.97 2.40 10.09
C ALA A 254 15.47 2.11 10.05
N ALA A 255 14.76 2.56 9.00
CA ALA A 255 13.33 2.24 8.79
C ALA A 255 13.12 0.75 8.57
N ALA A 256 13.98 0.11 7.78
CA ALA A 256 13.93 -1.33 7.50
C ALA A 256 14.07 -2.15 8.79
N ARG A 257 15.09 -1.88 9.58
CA ARG A 257 15.33 -2.56 10.88
C ARG A 257 14.18 -2.33 11.84
N MET A 258 13.76 -1.09 12.03
CA MET A 258 12.63 -0.73 12.91
C MET A 258 11.36 -1.51 12.54
N SER A 259 11.05 -1.63 11.24
CA SER A 259 9.84 -2.33 10.77
C SER A 259 9.84 -3.82 11.17
N VAL A 260 11.01 -4.47 11.16
CA VAL A 260 11.16 -5.88 11.58
C VAL A 260 11.19 -6.00 13.10
N GLU A 261 12.00 -5.19 13.80
CA GLU A 261 12.14 -5.20 15.25
C GLU A 261 10.82 -4.94 15.98
N LYS A 262 10.00 -4.04 15.41
CA LYS A 262 8.65 -3.72 15.90
C LYS A 262 7.59 -4.72 15.43
N LYS A 263 7.96 -5.74 14.66
CA LYS A 263 7.07 -6.81 14.18
C LYS A 263 5.93 -6.34 13.26
N TYR A 264 6.15 -5.26 12.52
CA TYR A 264 5.19 -4.81 11.52
C TYR A 264 5.22 -5.70 10.28
N LEU A 265 6.39 -6.24 9.97
CA LEU A 265 6.58 -7.12 8.84
C LEU A 265 7.37 -8.38 9.24
N ALA A 266 7.00 -9.53 8.69
CA ALA A 266 7.70 -10.80 8.87
C ALA A 266 8.88 -10.87 7.89
N SER A 267 10.09 -10.54 8.37
CA SER A 267 11.36 -10.60 7.64
C SER A 267 12.51 -10.59 8.64
N ASN A 268 13.75 -10.73 8.17
CA ASN A 268 14.91 -10.37 8.98
C ASN A 268 15.39 -8.95 8.65
N PRO A 269 16.15 -8.29 9.55
CA PRO A 269 16.61 -6.93 9.35
C PRO A 269 17.51 -6.74 8.12
N GLU A 270 18.39 -7.72 7.81
CA GLU A 270 19.33 -7.69 6.70
C GLU A 270 18.60 -7.76 5.37
N LEU A 271 17.69 -8.75 5.20
CA LEU A 271 16.86 -8.85 4.01
C LEU A 271 16.04 -7.59 3.80
N ASN A 272 15.38 -7.09 4.85
CA ASN A 272 14.55 -5.90 4.72
C ASN A 272 15.38 -4.64 4.42
N THR A 273 16.64 -4.57 4.91
CA THR A 273 17.58 -3.49 4.59
C THR A 273 17.99 -3.53 3.11
N VAL A 274 18.27 -4.71 2.56
CA VAL A 274 18.53 -4.86 1.11
C VAL A 274 17.28 -4.50 0.31
N ALA A 275 16.12 -5.00 0.71
CA ALA A 275 14.86 -4.76 0.01
C ALA A 275 14.47 -3.26 -0.04
N ILE A 276 14.60 -2.55 1.08
CA ILE A 276 14.29 -1.11 1.13
C ILE A 276 15.28 -0.29 0.29
N GLY A 277 16.51 -0.74 0.16
CA GLY A 277 17.55 -0.10 -0.67
C GLY A 277 17.21 -0.10 -2.16
N ASN A 278 16.37 -1.03 -2.61
CA ASN A 278 15.87 -1.10 -3.99
C ASN A 278 14.69 -0.17 -4.26
N LEU A 279 14.11 0.44 -3.22
CA LEU A 279 13.00 1.38 -3.34
C LEU A 279 13.53 2.82 -3.34
N LYS A 280 12.95 3.66 -4.20
CA LYS A 280 13.32 5.08 -4.28
C LYS A 280 12.25 5.92 -3.59
N TYR A 281 12.46 6.19 -2.30
CA TYR A 281 11.60 7.12 -1.58
C TYR A 281 11.92 8.54 -2.00
N ALA A 282 10.95 9.22 -2.57
CA ALA A 282 11.02 10.60 -3.02
C ALA A 282 9.59 11.17 -3.01
N PRO A 283 9.02 11.46 -1.83
CA PRO A 283 7.62 11.85 -1.76
C PRO A 283 7.31 13.08 -2.61
N SER A 284 6.18 13.04 -3.35
CA SER A 284 5.74 14.13 -4.22
C SER A 284 4.23 14.07 -4.44
N VAL A 285 3.56 15.20 -4.40
CA VAL A 285 2.13 15.31 -4.70
C VAL A 285 1.91 15.29 -6.20
N SER A 286 2.56 16.17 -6.96
CA SER A 286 2.43 16.26 -8.42
C SER A 286 2.91 15.01 -9.14
N GLY A 287 3.98 14.36 -8.60
CA GLY A 287 4.47 13.10 -9.13
C GLY A 287 3.46 11.97 -9.00
N ALA A 288 2.72 11.90 -7.90
CA ALA A 288 1.65 10.91 -7.72
C ALA A 288 0.49 11.13 -8.68
N GLU A 289 0.04 12.36 -8.85
CA GLU A 289 -1.05 12.70 -9.78
C GLU A 289 -0.68 12.28 -11.21
N THR A 290 0.54 12.59 -11.64
CA THR A 290 1.07 12.16 -12.92
C THR A 290 1.07 10.64 -13.04
N ALA A 291 1.52 9.93 -12.00
CA ALA A 291 1.59 8.46 -12.00
C ALA A 291 0.19 7.81 -12.03
N VAL A 292 -0.80 8.38 -11.36
CA VAL A 292 -2.20 7.91 -11.43
C VAL A 292 -2.70 7.95 -12.87
N LYS A 293 -2.45 9.06 -13.59
CA LYS A 293 -2.85 9.21 -14.99
C LYS A 293 -2.09 8.26 -15.91
N SER A 294 -0.75 8.16 -15.78
CA SER A 294 0.08 7.27 -16.57
C SER A 294 -0.32 5.80 -16.39
N ALA A 295 -0.46 5.36 -15.14
CA ALA A 295 -0.86 4.00 -14.82
C ALA A 295 -2.26 3.67 -15.38
N ALA A 296 -3.22 4.58 -15.28
CA ALA A 296 -4.56 4.40 -15.86
C ALA A 296 -4.51 4.25 -17.39
N ALA A 297 -3.71 5.08 -18.07
CA ALA A 297 -3.54 5.01 -19.53
C ALA A 297 -2.94 3.66 -19.97
N GLU A 298 -1.91 3.18 -19.26
CA GLU A 298 -1.28 1.91 -19.60
C GLU A 298 -2.17 0.71 -19.25
N MET A 299 -2.84 0.73 -18.11
CA MET A 299 -3.80 -0.31 -17.75
C MET A 299 -4.95 -0.40 -18.75
N LYS A 300 -5.41 0.74 -19.30
CA LYS A 300 -6.39 0.75 -20.40
C LYS A 300 -5.83 0.10 -21.65
N ARG A 301 -4.59 0.46 -22.06
CA ARG A 301 -3.93 -0.16 -23.23
C ARG A 301 -3.74 -1.66 -23.07
N ALA A 302 -3.44 -2.12 -21.85
CA ALA A 302 -3.30 -3.55 -21.51
C ALA A 302 -4.63 -4.29 -21.32
N GLY A 303 -5.79 -3.65 -21.58
CA GLY A 303 -7.11 -4.26 -21.43
C GLY A 303 -7.54 -4.50 -19.98
N MET A 304 -6.84 -3.91 -19.01
CA MET A 304 -7.13 -4.07 -17.58
C MET A 304 -8.22 -3.10 -17.10
N LEU A 305 -8.40 -1.98 -17.80
CA LEU A 305 -9.54 -1.09 -17.67
C LEU A 305 -10.45 -1.24 -18.90
N SER A 306 -11.69 -0.76 -18.79
CA SER A 306 -12.62 -0.77 -19.92
C SER A 306 -12.07 0.03 -21.11
N SER A 307 -12.33 -0.42 -22.33
CA SER A 307 -11.99 0.33 -23.54
C SER A 307 -12.68 1.70 -23.62
N THR A 308 -13.82 1.84 -22.95
CA THR A 308 -14.60 3.09 -22.87
C THR A 308 -14.18 4.03 -21.75
N THR A 309 -13.26 3.61 -20.86
CA THR A 309 -12.81 4.44 -19.73
C THR A 309 -12.17 5.74 -20.23
N ASP A 310 -12.68 6.86 -19.78
CA ASP A 310 -11.99 8.15 -19.89
C ASP A 310 -10.89 8.20 -18.82
N VAL A 311 -9.63 8.23 -19.27
CA VAL A 311 -8.45 8.19 -18.39
C VAL A 311 -8.32 9.48 -17.58
N ASP A 312 -8.65 10.63 -18.17
CA ASP A 312 -8.55 11.92 -17.51
C ASP A 312 -9.63 12.06 -16.43
N ASP A 313 -10.85 11.62 -16.73
CA ASP A 313 -11.93 11.56 -15.73
C ASP A 313 -11.57 10.58 -14.58
N LEU A 314 -11.08 9.40 -14.91
CA LEU A 314 -10.66 8.43 -13.90
C LEU A 314 -9.56 8.99 -13.00
N ALA A 315 -8.52 9.61 -13.58
CA ALA A 315 -7.43 10.21 -12.82
C ALA A 315 -7.92 11.33 -11.91
N LYS A 316 -8.80 12.21 -12.43
CA LYS A 316 -9.42 13.30 -11.65
C LYS A 316 -10.27 12.76 -10.49
N ARG A 317 -11.04 11.71 -10.71
CA ARG A 317 -11.84 11.07 -9.65
C ARG A 317 -10.98 10.33 -8.62
N ALA A 318 -9.82 9.83 -9.03
CA ALA A 318 -8.91 9.07 -8.19
C ALA A 318 -8.00 9.92 -7.31
N PHE A 319 -7.83 11.22 -7.60
CA PHE A 319 -6.90 12.09 -6.87
C PHE A 319 -7.62 13.26 -6.19
N VAL A 320 -7.11 13.68 -5.03
CA VAL A 320 -7.57 14.88 -4.33
C VAL A 320 -6.37 15.68 -3.83
N HIS A 321 -6.46 16.99 -3.97
CA HIS A 321 -5.49 17.95 -3.43
C HIS A 321 -5.95 18.51 -2.08
N PHE A 322 -4.99 18.79 -1.22
CA PHE A 322 -5.16 19.61 -0.02
C PHE A 322 -4.30 20.86 -0.19
N ASP A 323 -4.85 22.02 0.12
CA ASP A 323 -4.19 23.31 -0.09
C ASP A 323 -2.82 23.42 0.62
N ASP A 324 -2.69 22.76 1.76
CA ASP A 324 -1.50 22.75 2.62
C ASP A 324 -0.59 21.54 2.42
N VAL A 325 -0.92 20.64 1.47
CA VAL A 325 -0.11 19.45 1.12
C VAL A 325 0.42 19.61 -0.30
N THR A 326 1.56 20.23 -0.45
CA THR A 326 2.17 20.58 -1.74
C THR A 326 3.61 20.09 -1.83
N ASP A 327 4.16 20.03 -3.05
CA ASP A 327 5.57 19.72 -3.23
C ASP A 327 6.48 20.79 -2.61
N ALA A 328 6.05 22.07 -2.57
CA ALA A 328 6.76 23.13 -1.92
C ALA A 328 6.84 22.90 -0.39
N TRP A 329 5.72 22.53 0.24
CA TRP A 329 5.71 22.12 1.64
C TRP A 329 6.61 20.89 1.89
N LEU A 330 6.51 19.84 1.06
CA LEU A 330 7.36 18.64 1.17
C LEU A 330 8.85 18.97 1.10
N ASN A 331 9.23 19.86 0.21
CA ASN A 331 10.62 20.29 0.04
C ASN A 331 11.12 21.13 1.22
N SER A 332 10.23 21.79 1.94
CA SER A 332 10.57 22.57 3.14
C SER A 332 10.77 21.71 4.39
N LEU A 333 10.29 20.45 4.39
CA LEU A 333 10.38 19.56 5.55
C LEU A 333 11.84 19.22 5.89
N GLN A 334 12.18 19.43 7.15
CA GLN A 334 13.42 18.95 7.74
C GLN A 334 13.12 17.68 8.54
N VAL A 335 13.88 16.63 8.27
CA VAL A 335 13.84 15.37 9.04
C VAL A 335 15.25 15.02 9.48
N GLU A 336 15.36 14.39 10.64
CA GLU A 336 16.65 13.95 11.17
C GLU A 336 17.31 12.91 10.27
N THR A 337 18.65 12.85 10.33
CA THR A 337 19.43 11.71 9.83
C THR A 337 20.01 10.98 11.03
N VAL A 338 19.80 9.66 11.12
CA VAL A 338 20.28 8.86 12.25
C VAL A 338 21.54 8.07 11.87
N ALA A 339 22.37 7.74 12.86
CA ALA A 339 23.54 6.89 12.64
C ALA A 339 23.10 5.51 12.11
N GLY A 340 23.78 5.01 11.08
CA GLY A 340 23.40 3.76 10.41
C GLY A 340 22.05 3.82 9.69
N GLY A 341 21.56 5.02 9.35
CA GLY A 341 20.30 5.23 8.64
C GLY A 341 20.36 4.85 7.16
N GLN A 342 21.54 4.93 6.56
CA GLN A 342 21.75 4.55 5.15
C GLN A 342 21.98 3.05 4.98
N VAL A 343 21.61 2.51 3.82
CA VAL A 343 21.90 1.12 3.46
C VAL A 343 23.40 0.99 3.15
N PRO A 344 24.14 0.12 3.88
CA PRO A 344 25.54 -0.12 3.59
C PRO A 344 25.72 -0.68 2.17
N PRO A 345 26.76 -0.25 1.43
CA PRO A 345 27.01 -0.77 0.07
C PRO A 345 27.24 -2.28 0.02
N ASP A 346 27.80 -2.87 1.08
CA ASP A 346 28.10 -4.28 1.23
C ASP A 346 26.93 -5.12 1.78
N GLU A 347 25.80 -4.52 2.10
CA GLU A 347 24.64 -5.22 2.66
C GLU A 347 24.12 -6.37 1.79
N PRO A 348 24.05 -6.26 0.43
CA PRO A 348 23.66 -7.38 -0.42
C PRO A 348 24.62 -8.56 -0.34
N GLU A 349 25.92 -8.31 -0.14
CA GLU A 349 26.96 -9.36 -0.01
C GLU A 349 26.87 -10.01 1.36
N ARG A 350 26.62 -9.25 2.40
CA ARG A 350 26.40 -9.76 3.77
C ARG A 350 25.16 -10.66 3.81
N LEU A 351 24.05 -10.27 3.21
CA LEU A 351 22.86 -11.10 3.09
C LEU A 351 23.13 -12.41 2.35
N ARG A 352 23.90 -12.38 1.25
CA ARG A 352 24.29 -13.60 0.52
C ARG A 352 25.14 -14.54 1.37
N ALA A 353 26.09 -14.00 2.13
CA ALA A 353 26.93 -14.78 3.02
C ALA A 353 26.14 -15.44 4.14
N GLU A 354 25.18 -14.73 4.73
CA GLU A 354 24.29 -15.25 5.77
C GLU A 354 23.41 -16.38 5.23
N LEU A 355 22.77 -16.17 4.08
CA LEU A 355 21.93 -17.20 3.43
C LEU A 355 22.75 -18.44 3.02
N ALA A 356 24.02 -18.28 2.66
CA ALA A 356 24.90 -19.41 2.35
C ALA A 356 25.27 -20.19 3.62
N ALA A 357 25.50 -19.53 4.74
CA ALA A 357 25.81 -20.15 6.03
C ALA A 357 24.63 -20.98 6.57
N THR A 358 23.41 -20.51 6.40
CA THR A 358 22.18 -21.21 6.86
C THR A 358 21.80 -22.42 6.02
N LYS A 359 22.30 -22.56 4.79
CA LYS A 359 22.06 -23.74 3.93
C LYS A 359 22.72 -25.04 4.42
N GLY A 360 23.59 -24.96 5.42
CA GLY A 360 24.26 -26.12 6.04
C GLY A 360 23.46 -26.78 7.16
N GLU A 361 22.40 -26.18 7.65
CA GLU A 361 21.55 -26.76 8.70
C GLU A 361 20.29 -27.42 8.12
N PRO A 362 19.92 -28.64 8.53
CA PRO A 362 18.86 -29.44 7.91
C PRO A 362 17.44 -28.94 8.25
N SER A 363 17.27 -27.79 8.90
CA SER A 363 15.95 -27.26 9.24
C SER A 363 15.86 -25.77 9.00
N CYS A 364 15.04 -25.41 8.12
CA CYS A 364 14.58 -24.07 7.79
C CYS A 364 15.12 -23.47 6.48
N GLY A 365 14.64 -23.99 5.36
CA GLY A 365 14.75 -23.29 4.08
C GLY A 365 14.02 -21.91 4.11
N LEU A 366 14.05 -21.21 2.99
CA LEU A 366 13.44 -19.89 2.76
C LEU A 366 12.10 -19.62 3.50
N ALA A 367 11.33 -20.67 3.80
CA ALA A 367 10.05 -20.60 4.52
C ALA A 367 10.18 -20.10 5.97
N CYS A 368 11.32 -20.32 6.66
CA CYS A 368 11.47 -19.86 8.04
C CYS A 368 11.74 -18.37 8.19
N CYS A 369 12.32 -17.73 7.19
CA CYS A 369 12.51 -16.28 7.22
C CYS A 369 11.19 -15.51 7.02
N LEU A 370 10.12 -16.20 6.61
CA LEU A 370 8.82 -15.63 6.27
C LEU A 370 7.67 -16.25 7.10
N ALA A 371 7.94 -17.23 7.97
CA ALA A 371 6.93 -17.86 8.80
C ALA A 371 6.47 -16.90 9.90
N ASP A 372 5.21 -16.52 9.85
CA ASP A 372 4.52 -15.87 10.95
C ASP A 372 4.49 -16.83 12.14
N PRO A 373 5.05 -16.49 13.33
CA PRO A 373 5.01 -17.35 14.52
C PRO A 373 3.58 -17.66 14.99
N ALA A 374 2.56 -16.96 14.51
CA ALA A 374 1.15 -17.22 14.81
C ALA A 374 0.56 -18.35 13.94
N ALA A 375 1.07 -18.60 12.73
CA ALA A 375 0.55 -19.63 11.83
C ALA A 375 0.92 -21.06 12.28
N SER A 376 2.00 -21.25 13.03
CA SER A 376 2.45 -22.57 13.47
C SER A 376 1.56 -23.21 14.58
N LYS A 377 0.74 -22.43 15.28
CA LYS A 377 -0.16 -22.95 16.32
C LYS A 377 -1.48 -23.51 15.81
N LEU A 378 -1.87 -23.20 14.58
CA LEU A 378 -3.11 -23.72 13.98
C LEU A 378 -2.95 -25.06 13.27
N ALA A 379 -1.73 -25.43 12.87
CA ALA A 379 -1.47 -26.70 12.19
C ALA A 379 -1.35 -27.90 13.15
N SER A 380 -1.17 -27.69 14.47
CA SER A 380 -0.97 -28.76 15.46
C SER A 380 -2.24 -29.24 16.17
N THR A 381 -3.41 -28.67 15.90
CA THR A 381 -4.68 -29.05 16.57
C THR A 381 -5.70 -29.75 15.65
N GLY A 382 -5.32 -30.12 14.43
CA GLY A 382 -6.23 -30.70 13.41
C GLY A 382 -6.06 -32.20 13.11
N ALA A 383 -5.24 -32.94 13.86
CA ALA A 383 -5.10 -34.38 13.63
C ALA A 383 -5.46 -35.16 14.93
N HIS A 384 -6.76 -35.35 15.18
CA HIS A 384 -7.36 -36.48 15.91
C HIS A 384 -8.87 -36.24 16.09
N LYS A 385 -9.65 -36.70 15.12
CA LYS A 385 -10.87 -37.53 15.31
C LYS A 385 -11.45 -37.88 13.93
#